data_7b988825fa887e4c4a716d2107deaf9f
#
_entry.id   7b988825fa887e4c4a716d2107deaf9f
#
_cell.length_a   1.000
_cell.length_b   1.000
_cell.length_c   1.000
_cell.angle_alpha   90.00
_cell.angle_beta   90.00
_cell.angle_gamma   90.00
#
_symmetry.space_group_name_H-M   'P 1'
#
loop_
_entity.id
_entity.type
_entity.pdbx_description
1 polymer ?
#
loop_
_entity_poly.entity_id
_entity_poly.type
_entity_poly.pdbx_seq_one_letter_code
_entity_poly.pdbx_strand_id
1 'polypeptide(L)'
;VFPFQTDWLADEDGEAGLTARYYNNWDLSGEPVVTRRDSMVNFNWIYAKPHADVEAERFSVAWTGRLKARSGFRGCIAIPGQDSMRLYVDGKLLIDAWNQGGGRAGEASRMADFVFEEGREYDIRLEFCNDARGARVVFGYNKGREDWGPAIDMVRKADVAIVCLGDNVETSGENLDRTDLVLPGKQQEFLKEIAATKTPVVLVLQNGRPLALTWEEAHIPAILECWFP
;
A
#
# COMPACT_ATOMS: atom_id res chain seq x y z
N VAL A 1 -2.39 -2.93 1.68
CA VAL A 1 -2.41 -2.79 0.21
C VAL A 1 -1.26 -3.60 -0.36
N PHE A 2 -1.55 -4.44 -1.35
CA PHE A 2 -0.56 -5.20 -2.12
C PHE A 2 -0.21 -4.41 -3.38
N PRO A 3 1.05 -3.99 -3.57
CA PRO A 3 1.45 -3.31 -4.80
C PRO A 3 1.21 -4.20 -6.02
N PHE A 4 0.72 -3.62 -7.12
CA PHE A 4 0.69 -4.34 -8.38
C PHE A 4 2.12 -4.70 -8.80
N GLN A 5 2.35 -5.99 -9.01
CA GLN A 5 3.65 -6.49 -9.48
C GLN A 5 3.82 -6.18 -10.97
N THR A 6 5.04 -6.21 -11.43
CA THR A 6 5.40 -5.86 -12.82
C THR A 6 4.61 -6.64 -13.87
N ASP A 7 4.26 -7.89 -13.59
CA ASP A 7 3.48 -8.74 -14.49
C ASP A 7 1.99 -8.39 -14.59
N TRP A 8 1.49 -7.51 -13.69
CA TRP A 8 0.15 -6.92 -13.78
C TRP A 8 0.11 -5.66 -14.65
N LEU A 9 1.26 -5.09 -14.98
CA LEU A 9 1.40 -3.78 -15.61
C LEU A 9 2.00 -3.92 -17.00
N ALA A 10 1.50 -3.13 -17.94
CA ALA A 10 2.10 -2.95 -19.25
C ALA A 10 2.14 -1.45 -19.58
N ASP A 11 3.27 -0.98 -20.12
CA ASP A 11 3.41 0.39 -20.58
C ASP A 11 2.67 0.63 -21.93
N GLU A 12 2.83 1.81 -22.49
CA GLU A 12 2.17 2.19 -23.75
C GLU A 12 2.63 1.32 -24.94
N ASP A 13 3.84 0.75 -24.87
CA ASP A 13 4.41 -0.14 -25.89
C ASP A 13 4.08 -1.62 -25.65
N GLY A 14 3.43 -1.94 -24.52
CA GLY A 14 3.06 -3.30 -24.13
C GLY A 14 4.12 -4.02 -23.31
N GLU A 15 5.22 -3.36 -22.97
CA GLU A 15 6.28 -3.89 -22.12
C GLU A 15 5.91 -3.82 -20.64
N ALA A 16 6.45 -4.73 -19.83
CA ALA A 16 6.09 -4.85 -18.42
C ALA A 16 6.47 -3.62 -17.59
N GLY A 17 5.50 -2.98 -16.96
CA GLY A 17 5.63 -1.72 -16.20
C GLY A 17 4.66 -0.66 -16.68
N LEU A 18 4.88 0.60 -16.30
CA LEU A 18 4.12 1.77 -16.75
C LEU A 18 5.05 2.84 -17.31
N THR A 19 4.59 3.58 -18.32
CA THR A 19 5.29 4.77 -18.80
C THR A 19 5.12 5.87 -17.75
N ALA A 20 6.23 6.35 -17.21
CA ALA A 20 6.30 7.39 -16.19
C ALA A 20 6.84 8.68 -16.77
N ARG A 21 6.11 9.78 -16.63
CA ARG A 21 6.49 11.13 -17.03
C ARG A 21 6.61 12.00 -15.80
N TYR A 22 7.80 12.51 -15.53
CA TYR A 22 8.15 13.32 -14.37
C TYR A 22 8.27 14.79 -14.75
N TYR A 23 7.73 15.67 -13.91
CA TYR A 23 7.70 17.12 -14.13
C TYR A 23 8.23 17.87 -12.90
N ASN A 24 8.97 18.95 -13.08
CA ASN A 24 9.41 19.85 -12.01
C ASN A 24 8.35 20.93 -11.71
N ASN A 25 7.11 20.50 -11.55
CA ASN A 25 5.94 21.34 -11.17
C ASN A 25 4.88 20.49 -10.48
N TRP A 26 3.76 21.11 -10.07
CA TRP A 26 2.68 20.43 -9.32
C TRP A 26 1.53 19.92 -10.18
N ASP A 27 1.41 20.41 -11.40
CA ASP A 27 0.18 20.34 -12.19
C ASP A 27 0.33 19.52 -13.46
N LEU A 28 1.48 18.82 -13.61
CA LEU A 28 1.80 17.99 -14.79
C LEU A 28 1.86 18.81 -16.09
N SER A 29 2.08 20.13 -16.01
CA SER A 29 2.09 21.01 -17.17
C SER A 29 3.43 21.00 -17.91
N GLY A 30 3.39 21.36 -19.20
CA GLY A 30 4.57 21.44 -20.06
C GLY A 30 5.14 20.07 -20.45
N GLU A 31 6.42 20.08 -20.83
CA GLU A 31 7.11 18.86 -21.21
C GLU A 31 7.70 18.16 -19.98
N PRO A 32 7.66 16.82 -19.92
CA PRO A 32 8.31 16.07 -18.85
C PRO A 32 9.82 16.23 -18.89
N VAL A 33 10.45 16.43 -17.73
CA VAL A 33 11.92 16.46 -17.60
C VAL A 33 12.55 15.08 -17.68
N VAL A 34 11.78 14.04 -17.34
CA VAL A 34 12.18 12.63 -17.47
C VAL A 34 10.97 11.81 -17.93
N THR A 35 11.19 11.00 -18.95
CA THR A 35 10.27 9.93 -19.34
C THR A 35 11.00 8.60 -19.24
N ARG A 36 10.46 7.65 -18.49
CA ARG A 36 11.04 6.33 -18.31
C ARG A 36 9.95 5.29 -18.09
N ARG A 37 10.32 4.02 -18.09
CA ARG A 37 9.44 2.94 -17.63
C ARG A 37 9.74 2.63 -16.16
N ASP A 38 8.69 2.65 -15.35
CA ASP A 38 8.73 2.19 -13.97
C ASP A 38 8.09 0.79 -13.90
N SER A 39 8.83 -0.19 -13.41
CA SER A 39 8.39 -1.60 -13.35
C SER A 39 7.18 -1.80 -12.43
N MET A 40 7.06 -0.98 -11.40
CA MET A 40 5.92 -0.90 -10.48
C MET A 40 5.87 0.50 -9.88
N VAL A 41 4.72 0.88 -9.31
CA VAL A 41 4.61 2.10 -8.52
C VAL A 41 4.58 1.71 -7.04
N ASN A 42 5.76 1.72 -6.43
CA ASN A 42 5.96 1.52 -5.00
C ASN A 42 7.23 2.29 -4.61
N PHE A 43 7.06 3.58 -4.42
CA PHE A 43 8.17 4.49 -4.21
C PHE A 43 8.13 5.13 -2.83
N ASN A 44 9.32 5.29 -2.26
CA ASN A 44 9.55 6.06 -1.05
C ASN A 44 10.74 7.01 -1.32
N TRP A 45 10.43 8.29 -1.50
CA TRP A 45 11.41 9.34 -1.78
C TRP A 45 11.66 10.26 -0.59
N ILE A 46 11.48 9.75 0.64
CA ILE A 46 11.68 10.55 1.87
C ILE A 46 13.12 11.08 1.96
N TYR A 47 14.07 10.30 1.52
CA TYR A 47 15.51 10.65 1.58
C TYR A 47 16.19 10.62 0.20
N ALA A 48 15.43 10.52 -0.88
CA ALA A 48 15.96 10.38 -2.23
C ALA A 48 15.15 11.22 -3.23
N LYS A 49 15.74 11.49 -4.37
CA LYS A 49 15.04 12.04 -5.55
C LYS A 49 14.52 10.92 -6.44
N PRO A 50 13.43 11.14 -7.19
CA PRO A 50 12.99 10.20 -8.23
C PRO A 50 14.03 9.96 -9.33
N HIS A 51 14.75 11.03 -9.69
CA HIS A 51 15.82 11.04 -10.70
C HIS A 51 16.75 12.24 -10.48
N ALA A 52 17.96 12.24 -11.07
CA ALA A 52 18.91 13.33 -10.96
C ALA A 52 18.33 14.67 -11.46
N ASP A 53 17.54 14.63 -12.54
CA ASP A 53 16.93 15.80 -13.19
C ASP A 53 15.56 16.18 -12.60
N VAL A 54 15.03 15.40 -11.63
CA VAL A 54 13.78 15.71 -10.95
C VAL A 54 14.09 16.41 -9.62
N GLU A 55 13.36 17.48 -9.32
CA GLU A 55 13.48 18.17 -8.04
C GLU A 55 13.09 17.26 -6.88
N ALA A 56 13.67 17.48 -5.69
CA ALA A 56 13.34 16.69 -4.50
C ALA A 56 11.96 17.06 -3.92
N GLU A 57 11.54 18.28 -4.19
CA GLU A 57 10.28 18.86 -3.76
C GLU A 57 9.60 19.47 -4.98
N ARG A 58 8.28 19.59 -4.96
CA ARG A 58 7.50 20.24 -6.03
C ARG A 58 7.65 19.58 -7.40
N PHE A 59 7.53 18.27 -7.40
CA PHE A 59 7.47 17.49 -8.63
C PHE A 59 6.12 16.78 -8.77
N SER A 60 5.78 16.44 -9.98
CA SER A 60 4.63 15.60 -10.26
C SER A 60 4.99 14.47 -11.22
N VAL A 61 4.19 13.42 -11.21
CA VAL A 61 4.39 12.25 -12.06
C VAL A 61 3.06 11.79 -12.62
N ALA A 62 3.04 11.48 -13.92
CA ALA A 62 1.95 10.74 -14.55
C ALA A 62 2.46 9.37 -15.00
N TRP A 63 1.87 8.30 -14.46
CA TRP A 63 2.05 6.95 -14.96
C TRP A 63 0.88 6.59 -15.88
N THR A 64 1.20 6.09 -17.05
CA THR A 64 0.21 5.64 -18.06
C THR A 64 0.56 4.25 -18.57
N GLY A 65 -0.46 3.52 -18.97
CA GLY A 65 -0.34 2.16 -19.47
C GLY A 65 -1.57 1.32 -19.15
N ARG A 66 -1.40 0.04 -18.97
CA ARG A 66 -2.49 -0.90 -18.73
C ARG A 66 -2.27 -1.73 -17.49
N LEU A 67 -3.34 -2.00 -16.77
CA LEU A 67 -3.42 -2.95 -15.67
C LEU A 67 -4.11 -4.22 -16.19
N LYS A 68 -3.40 -5.35 -16.19
CA LYS A 68 -3.93 -6.65 -16.54
C LYS A 68 -4.26 -7.47 -15.30
N ALA A 69 -5.53 -7.73 -15.06
CA ALA A 69 -5.96 -8.52 -13.92
C ALA A 69 -5.51 -9.99 -14.09
N ARG A 70 -4.62 -10.45 -13.20
CA ARG A 70 -4.09 -11.82 -13.21
C ARG A 70 -5.03 -12.85 -12.56
N SER A 71 -6.03 -12.37 -11.84
CA SER A 71 -7.10 -13.18 -11.24
C SER A 71 -8.35 -12.35 -11.10
N GLY A 72 -9.51 -13.03 -11.12
CA GLY A 72 -10.80 -12.39 -10.90
C GLY A 72 -11.14 -12.33 -9.40
N PHE A 73 -11.46 -11.14 -8.88
CA PHE A 73 -11.95 -10.95 -7.52
C PHE A 73 -12.63 -9.59 -7.35
N ARG A 74 -13.41 -9.46 -6.28
CA ARG A 74 -13.90 -8.18 -5.80
C ARG A 74 -13.01 -7.67 -4.68
N GLY A 75 -12.67 -6.40 -4.74
CA GLY A 75 -11.82 -5.75 -3.74
C GLY A 75 -11.80 -4.25 -3.95
N CYS A 76 -10.68 -3.63 -3.61
CA CYS A 76 -10.46 -2.21 -3.85
C CYS A 76 -9.17 -2.03 -4.65
N ILE A 77 -9.18 -1.08 -5.56
CA ILE A 77 -7.94 -0.48 -6.08
C ILE A 77 -7.52 0.63 -5.13
N ALA A 78 -6.24 0.78 -4.87
CA ALA A 78 -5.75 1.67 -3.82
C ALA A 78 -4.44 2.37 -4.21
N ILE A 79 -4.32 3.61 -3.79
CA ILE A 79 -3.14 4.47 -3.95
C ILE A 79 -2.77 5.12 -2.61
N PRO A 80 -2.38 4.33 -1.58
CA PRO A 80 -2.05 4.91 -0.27
C PRO A 80 -0.85 5.85 -0.37
N GLY A 81 -0.93 6.94 0.40
CA GLY A 81 0.05 8.01 0.44
C GLY A 81 -0.55 9.24 1.13
N GLN A 82 0.24 10.29 1.32
CA GLN A 82 -0.22 11.53 1.96
C GLN A 82 -0.35 12.70 0.96
N ASP A 83 0.35 12.59 -0.17
CA ASP A 83 0.41 13.62 -1.20
C ASP A 83 -0.84 13.61 -2.10
N SER A 84 -0.93 14.57 -3.01
CA SER A 84 -2.03 14.67 -3.97
C SER A 84 -1.93 13.59 -5.03
N MET A 85 -3.04 12.92 -5.31
CA MET A 85 -3.07 11.87 -6.33
C MET A 85 -4.47 11.68 -6.93
N ARG A 86 -4.50 11.25 -8.19
CA ARG A 86 -5.71 10.87 -8.92
C ARG A 86 -5.48 9.58 -9.69
N LEU A 87 -6.52 8.78 -9.78
CA LEU A 87 -6.50 7.56 -10.59
C LEU A 87 -7.67 7.56 -11.57
N TYR A 88 -7.33 7.39 -12.82
CA TYR A 88 -8.30 7.13 -13.89
C TYR A 88 -8.16 5.68 -14.33
N VAL A 89 -9.30 5.03 -14.54
CA VAL A 89 -9.41 3.68 -15.07
C VAL A 89 -10.38 3.73 -16.25
N ASP A 90 -9.98 3.25 -17.42
CA ASP A 90 -10.75 3.31 -18.66
C ASP A 90 -11.28 4.74 -18.94
N GLY A 91 -10.43 5.75 -18.71
CA GLY A 91 -10.72 7.17 -18.87
C GLY A 91 -11.65 7.79 -17.81
N LYS A 92 -12.12 7.01 -16.84
CA LYS A 92 -13.01 7.53 -15.77
C LYS A 92 -12.20 7.80 -14.50
N LEU A 93 -12.41 8.96 -13.89
CA LEU A 93 -11.84 9.30 -12.59
C LEU A 93 -12.43 8.37 -11.52
N LEU A 94 -11.61 7.49 -10.98
CA LEU A 94 -11.98 6.50 -9.96
C LEU A 94 -11.64 6.96 -8.54
N ILE A 95 -10.47 7.57 -8.37
CA ILE A 95 -10.01 8.12 -7.10
C ILE A 95 -9.57 9.56 -7.35
N ASP A 96 -10.11 10.49 -6.55
CA ASP A 96 -9.72 11.89 -6.56
C ASP A 96 -9.31 12.33 -5.15
N ALA A 97 -8.01 12.39 -4.94
CA ALA A 97 -7.40 12.95 -3.75
C ALA A 97 -6.41 14.08 -4.15
N TRP A 98 -6.79 14.86 -5.16
CA TRP A 98 -5.98 15.96 -5.66
C TRP A 98 -6.31 17.26 -4.93
N ASN A 99 -5.29 17.89 -4.38
CA ASN A 99 -5.40 19.21 -3.78
C ASN A 99 -4.82 20.25 -4.75
N GLN A 100 -5.67 21.11 -5.29
CA GLN A 100 -5.27 22.13 -6.28
C GLN A 100 -4.31 23.20 -5.74
N GLY A 101 -4.17 23.32 -4.43
CA GLY A 101 -3.27 24.27 -3.78
C GLY A 101 -1.90 23.74 -3.44
N GLY A 102 -1.58 22.50 -3.82
CA GLY A 102 -0.45 21.77 -3.26
C GLY A 102 -0.76 21.33 -1.80
N GLY A 103 0.11 20.54 -1.24
CA GLY A 103 -0.04 20.08 0.13
C GLY A 103 -0.73 18.73 0.26
N ARG A 104 -0.75 18.24 1.48
CA ARG A 104 -1.38 16.96 1.79
C ARG A 104 -2.85 17.02 1.44
N ALA A 105 -3.28 16.17 0.53
CA ALA A 105 -4.70 15.97 0.30
C ALA A 105 -5.34 15.51 1.61
N GLY A 106 -6.38 16.19 2.05
CA GLY A 106 -7.09 15.90 3.30
C GLY A 106 -7.62 14.46 3.38
N GLU A 107 -8.73 14.24 4.06
CA GLU A 107 -9.34 12.92 4.30
C GLU A 107 -9.95 12.23 3.07
N ALA A 108 -9.59 12.65 1.85
CA ALA A 108 -10.11 12.03 0.64
C ALA A 108 -9.76 10.54 0.58
N SER A 109 -10.74 9.73 0.22
CA SER A 109 -10.53 8.29 0.07
C SER A 109 -9.51 8.00 -1.02
N ARG A 110 -8.50 7.22 -0.70
CA ARG A 110 -7.48 6.73 -1.63
C ARG A 110 -7.68 5.28 -2.03
N MET A 111 -8.88 4.79 -1.79
CA MET A 111 -9.33 3.46 -2.18
C MET A 111 -10.73 3.56 -2.81
N ALA A 112 -10.96 2.74 -3.83
CA ALA A 112 -12.25 2.59 -4.45
C ALA A 112 -12.57 1.11 -4.69
N ASP A 113 -13.82 0.74 -4.46
CA ASP A 113 -14.30 -0.60 -4.79
C ASP A 113 -14.05 -0.91 -6.26
N PHE A 114 -13.53 -2.10 -6.53
CA PHE A 114 -13.17 -2.51 -7.88
C PHE A 114 -13.40 -4.00 -8.08
N VAL A 115 -13.88 -4.35 -9.28
CA VAL A 115 -14.04 -5.74 -9.70
C VAL A 115 -12.94 -6.04 -10.70
N PHE A 116 -12.02 -6.90 -10.31
CA PHE A 116 -10.97 -7.39 -11.19
C PHE A 116 -11.52 -8.59 -11.97
N GLU A 117 -11.58 -8.47 -13.29
CA GLU A 117 -11.99 -9.55 -14.20
C GLU A 117 -10.73 -10.22 -14.75
N GLU A 118 -10.55 -11.51 -14.48
CA GLU A 118 -9.34 -12.24 -14.89
C GLU A 118 -9.05 -12.08 -16.39
N GLY A 119 -7.83 -11.70 -16.71
CA GLY A 119 -7.35 -11.48 -18.08
C GLY A 119 -7.76 -10.16 -18.71
N ARG A 120 -8.69 -9.41 -18.09
CA ARG A 120 -9.06 -8.08 -18.59
C ARG A 120 -7.92 -7.09 -18.41
N GLU A 121 -7.74 -6.25 -19.40
CA GLU A 121 -6.85 -5.10 -19.37
C GLU A 121 -7.69 -3.83 -19.17
N TYR A 122 -7.19 -2.94 -18.31
CA TYR A 122 -7.79 -1.65 -17.99
C TYR A 122 -6.79 -0.57 -18.32
N ASP A 123 -7.20 0.47 -19.04
CA ASP A 123 -6.37 1.65 -19.27
C ASP A 123 -6.16 2.40 -17.96
N ILE A 124 -4.91 2.68 -17.59
CA ILE A 124 -4.56 3.34 -16.34
C ILE A 124 -3.87 4.66 -16.62
N ARG A 125 -4.33 5.70 -15.91
CA ARG A 125 -3.59 6.94 -15.70
C ARG A 125 -3.59 7.26 -14.21
N LEU A 126 -2.43 7.13 -13.58
CA LEU A 126 -2.18 7.52 -12.19
C LEU A 126 -1.38 8.82 -12.19
N GLU A 127 -1.89 9.83 -11.50
CA GLU A 127 -1.26 11.13 -11.32
C GLU A 127 -0.88 11.32 -9.86
N PHE A 128 0.29 11.85 -9.64
CA PHE A 128 0.85 12.10 -8.31
C PHE A 128 1.53 13.46 -8.30
N CYS A 129 1.41 14.17 -7.19
CA CYS A 129 2.08 15.43 -6.96
C CYS A 129 2.62 15.48 -5.54
N ASN A 130 3.92 15.75 -5.43
CA ASN A 130 4.59 16.08 -4.16
C ASN A 130 4.85 17.56 -4.10
N ASP A 131 4.44 18.22 -3.02
CA ASP A 131 4.69 19.66 -2.80
C ASP A 131 5.71 19.95 -1.69
N ALA A 132 6.07 18.94 -0.90
CA ALA A 132 6.95 19.05 0.26
C ALA A 132 7.88 17.85 0.38
N ARG A 133 8.80 17.86 1.35
CA ARG A 133 9.72 16.75 1.59
C ARG A 133 8.99 15.46 1.93
N GLY A 134 9.48 14.36 1.38
CA GLY A 134 9.09 13.04 1.81
C GLY A 134 7.90 12.45 1.06
N ALA A 135 8.03 12.26 -0.24
CA ALA A 135 7.03 11.62 -1.07
C ALA A 135 6.97 10.10 -0.89
N ARG A 136 5.77 9.57 -0.79
CA ARG A 136 5.52 8.12 -0.85
C ARG A 136 4.28 7.84 -1.68
N VAL A 137 4.37 6.89 -2.60
CA VAL A 137 3.25 6.45 -3.42
C VAL A 137 3.30 4.95 -3.65
N VAL A 138 2.16 4.31 -3.50
CA VAL A 138 1.96 2.89 -3.84
C VAL A 138 0.74 2.79 -4.74
N PHE A 139 0.83 2.07 -5.85
CA PHE A 139 -0.31 1.69 -6.67
C PHE A 139 -0.56 0.19 -6.49
N GLY A 140 -1.74 -0.15 -5.98
CA GLY A 140 -1.99 -1.53 -5.60
C GLY A 140 -3.47 -1.85 -5.40
N TYR A 141 -3.70 -2.98 -4.78
CA TYR A 141 -5.04 -3.50 -4.51
C TYR A 141 -5.18 -4.03 -3.09
N ASN A 142 -6.43 -4.13 -2.66
CA ASN A 142 -6.81 -4.86 -1.47
C ASN A 142 -7.98 -5.78 -1.84
N LYS A 143 -7.89 -7.07 -1.50
CA LYS A 143 -8.95 -8.05 -1.79
C LYS A 143 -10.19 -7.91 -0.91
N GLY A 144 -10.26 -6.85 -0.11
CA GLY A 144 -11.37 -6.60 0.80
C GLY A 144 -11.27 -7.44 2.05
N ARG A 145 -12.11 -8.45 2.22
CA ARG A 145 -11.98 -9.40 3.31
C ARG A 145 -10.71 -10.21 3.07
N GLU A 146 -9.75 -10.08 3.98
CA GLU A 146 -8.52 -10.85 3.92
C GLU A 146 -8.88 -12.35 3.91
N ASP A 147 -8.44 -13.04 2.87
CA ASP A 147 -8.55 -14.50 2.83
C ASP A 147 -7.36 -15.08 3.60
N TRP A 148 -7.58 -15.38 4.86
CA TRP A 148 -6.56 -16.01 5.71
C TRP A 148 -6.49 -17.51 5.53
N GLY A 149 -7.38 -18.10 4.72
CA GLY A 149 -7.43 -19.55 4.47
C GLY A 149 -6.09 -20.18 4.18
N PRO A 150 -5.32 -19.70 3.21
CA PRO A 150 -3.99 -20.26 2.92
C PRO A 150 -3.02 -20.23 4.10
N ALA A 151 -3.00 -19.14 4.89
CA ALA A 151 -2.16 -19.02 6.07
C ALA A 151 -2.62 -20.00 7.17
N ILE A 152 -3.92 -20.08 7.41
CA ILE A 152 -4.51 -21.00 8.38
C ILE A 152 -4.23 -22.46 8.00
N ASP A 153 -4.30 -22.81 6.72
CA ASP A 153 -3.98 -24.16 6.24
C ASP A 153 -2.49 -24.51 6.38
N MET A 154 -1.60 -23.53 6.26
CA MET A 154 -0.17 -23.71 6.57
C MET A 154 0.02 -23.95 8.06
N VAL A 155 -0.60 -23.14 8.91
CA VAL A 155 -0.50 -23.27 10.37
C VAL A 155 -0.99 -24.64 10.85
N ARG A 156 -2.10 -25.16 10.32
CA ARG A 156 -2.62 -26.49 10.66
C ARG A 156 -1.64 -27.65 10.39
N LYS A 157 -0.68 -27.44 9.49
CA LYS A 157 0.32 -28.46 9.10
C LYS A 157 1.67 -28.28 9.81
N ALA A 158 1.80 -27.22 10.60
CA ALA A 158 3.04 -26.88 11.29
C ALA A 158 3.05 -27.43 12.72
N ASP A 159 4.24 -27.73 13.25
CA ASP A 159 4.43 -28.09 14.66
C ASP A 159 4.31 -26.87 15.59
N VAL A 160 4.66 -25.69 15.08
CA VAL A 160 4.56 -24.40 15.77
C VAL A 160 4.37 -23.28 14.75
N ALA A 161 3.58 -22.26 15.09
CA ALA A 161 3.41 -21.04 14.31
C ALA A 161 4.11 -19.87 14.99
N ILE A 162 5.06 -19.25 14.30
CA ILE A 162 5.66 -17.98 14.72
C ILE A 162 4.92 -16.86 14.00
N VAL A 163 4.22 -16.02 14.76
CA VAL A 163 3.35 -14.97 14.21
C VAL A 163 3.93 -13.62 14.60
N CYS A 164 4.42 -12.87 13.62
CA CYS A 164 4.97 -11.53 13.81
C CYS A 164 3.86 -10.49 13.55
N LEU A 165 3.51 -9.73 14.58
CA LEU A 165 2.47 -8.69 14.54
C LEU A 165 2.99 -7.42 15.21
N GLY A 166 2.25 -6.33 15.05
CA GLY A 166 2.59 -5.07 15.72
C GLY A 166 2.35 -3.84 14.85
N ASP A 167 3.12 -2.80 15.13
CA ASP A 167 3.05 -1.53 14.42
C ASP A 167 3.82 -1.56 13.09
N ASN A 168 3.52 -0.60 12.25
CA ASN A 168 4.24 -0.30 11.03
C ASN A 168 4.37 1.23 10.86
N VAL A 169 4.99 1.67 9.78
CA VAL A 169 5.21 3.10 9.48
C VAL A 169 3.91 3.91 9.29
N GLU A 170 2.77 3.25 9.16
CA GLU A 170 1.46 3.90 9.03
C GLU A 170 0.73 4.00 10.38
N THR A 171 1.13 3.19 11.36
CA THR A 171 0.49 3.11 12.68
C THR A 171 1.36 3.64 13.80
N SER A 172 2.66 3.85 13.58
CA SER A 172 3.60 4.36 14.57
C SER A 172 4.56 5.37 13.94
N GLY A 173 4.63 6.58 14.50
CA GLY A 173 5.48 7.67 14.04
C GLY A 173 5.04 9.00 14.62
N GLU A 174 5.76 10.06 14.28
CA GLU A 174 5.39 11.43 14.67
C GLU A 174 4.04 11.81 14.05
N ASN A 175 3.14 12.38 14.84
CA ASN A 175 1.76 12.73 14.48
C ASN A 175 0.86 11.53 14.07
N LEU A 176 1.22 10.33 14.50
CA LEU A 176 0.41 9.13 14.31
C LEU A 176 -0.19 8.67 15.64
N ASP A 177 -1.10 9.48 16.18
CA ASP A 177 -1.81 9.15 17.41
C ASP A 177 -2.81 8.02 17.18
N ARG A 178 -3.02 7.21 18.22
CA ARG A 178 -4.01 6.13 18.21
C ARG A 178 -4.98 6.30 19.36
N THR A 179 -6.23 5.98 19.11
CA THR A 179 -7.31 6.04 20.10
C THR A 179 -7.37 4.83 21.02
N ASP A 180 -6.63 3.75 20.67
CA ASP A 180 -6.54 2.52 21.42
C ASP A 180 -5.10 1.98 21.46
N LEU A 181 -4.86 1.01 22.32
CA LEU A 181 -3.56 0.35 22.50
C LEU A 181 -3.58 -1.13 22.08
N VAL A 182 -4.59 -1.59 21.36
CA VAL A 182 -4.65 -2.98 20.87
C VAL A 182 -3.81 -3.17 19.61
N LEU A 183 -3.64 -4.39 19.17
CA LEU A 183 -3.00 -4.70 17.87
C LEU A 183 -3.70 -3.96 16.73
N PRO A 184 -2.95 -3.31 15.81
CA PRO A 184 -3.55 -2.49 14.78
C PRO A 184 -4.38 -3.29 13.76
N GLY A 185 -5.45 -2.67 13.28
CA GLY A 185 -6.28 -3.21 12.21
C GLY A 185 -6.92 -4.54 12.60
N LYS A 186 -6.78 -5.56 11.76
CA LYS A 186 -7.37 -6.90 11.94
C LYS A 186 -6.38 -7.93 12.52
N GLN A 187 -5.24 -7.50 13.03
CA GLN A 187 -4.21 -8.42 13.50
C GLN A 187 -4.69 -9.33 14.64
N GLN A 188 -5.47 -8.80 15.58
CA GLN A 188 -6.03 -9.63 16.65
C GLN A 188 -7.05 -10.64 16.13
N GLU A 189 -7.88 -10.27 15.14
CA GLU A 189 -8.83 -11.21 14.52
C GLU A 189 -8.08 -12.35 13.83
N PHE A 190 -7.03 -12.03 13.07
CA PHE A 190 -6.17 -13.01 12.43
C PHE A 190 -5.50 -13.94 13.44
N LEU A 191 -4.97 -13.40 14.53
CA LEU A 191 -4.35 -14.18 15.59
C LEU A 191 -5.34 -15.13 16.26
N LYS A 192 -6.60 -14.71 16.43
CA LYS A 192 -7.69 -15.56 16.95
C LYS A 192 -7.98 -16.76 16.03
N GLU A 193 -7.99 -16.53 14.72
CA GLU A 193 -8.17 -17.62 13.74
C GLU A 193 -6.98 -18.61 13.78
N ILE A 194 -5.76 -18.11 13.92
CA ILE A 194 -4.56 -18.95 14.08
C ILE A 194 -4.65 -19.76 15.37
N ALA A 195 -4.96 -19.14 16.49
CA ALA A 195 -5.09 -19.84 17.79
C ALA A 195 -6.16 -20.91 17.76
N ALA A 196 -7.25 -20.70 17.00
CA ALA A 196 -8.32 -21.68 16.82
C ALA A 196 -7.86 -22.97 16.13
N THR A 197 -6.74 -22.98 15.43
CA THR A 197 -6.14 -24.19 14.82
C THR A 197 -5.60 -25.17 15.84
N LYS A 198 -5.34 -24.71 17.08
CA LYS A 198 -4.69 -25.44 18.18
C LYS A 198 -3.23 -25.77 17.95
N THR A 199 -2.62 -25.31 16.86
CA THR A 199 -1.16 -25.35 16.68
C THR A 199 -0.53 -24.39 17.69
N PRO A 200 0.52 -24.78 18.42
CA PRO A 200 1.21 -23.88 19.35
C PRO A 200 1.66 -22.59 18.66
N VAL A 201 1.40 -21.44 19.28
CA VAL A 201 1.74 -20.12 18.72
C VAL A 201 2.80 -19.46 19.56
N VAL A 202 3.80 -18.90 18.90
CA VAL A 202 4.71 -17.90 19.46
C VAL A 202 4.38 -16.55 18.79
N LEU A 203 3.82 -15.62 19.57
CA LEU A 203 3.59 -14.26 19.11
C LEU A 203 4.84 -13.43 19.28
N VAL A 204 5.33 -12.84 18.20
CA VAL A 204 6.44 -11.90 18.18
C VAL A 204 5.90 -10.51 17.90
N LEU A 205 6.04 -9.61 18.86
CA LEU A 205 5.56 -8.23 18.77
C LEU A 205 6.66 -7.29 18.32
N GLN A 206 6.38 -6.50 17.30
CA GLN A 206 7.25 -5.45 16.77
C GLN A 206 6.47 -4.13 16.82
N ASN A 207 6.71 -3.31 17.83
CA ASN A 207 5.94 -2.09 18.06
C ASN A 207 6.77 -1.01 18.76
N GLY A 208 6.38 0.24 18.52
CA GLY A 208 7.03 1.42 19.10
C GLY A 208 6.32 1.99 20.33
N ARG A 209 5.23 1.37 20.78
CA ARG A 209 4.43 1.79 21.93
C ARG A 209 3.92 0.59 22.71
N PRO A 210 3.63 0.73 24.02
CA PRO A 210 3.01 -0.35 24.79
C PRO A 210 1.68 -0.78 24.16
N LEU A 211 1.43 -2.09 24.09
CA LEU A 211 0.18 -2.68 23.62
C LEU A 211 -0.60 -3.28 24.78
N ALA A 212 -1.94 -3.18 24.72
CA ALA A 212 -2.85 -3.87 25.62
C ALA A 212 -3.10 -5.29 25.09
N LEU A 213 -2.52 -6.29 25.73
CA LEU A 213 -2.47 -7.69 25.26
C LEU A 213 -3.40 -8.60 26.10
N THR A 214 -4.54 -8.10 26.53
CA THR A 214 -5.42 -8.81 27.47
C THR A 214 -5.91 -10.17 26.93
N TRP A 215 -6.27 -10.21 25.65
CA TRP A 215 -6.70 -11.46 25.02
C TRP A 215 -5.49 -12.36 24.71
N GLU A 216 -4.40 -11.77 24.21
CA GLU A 216 -3.19 -12.47 23.83
C GLU A 216 -2.55 -13.19 25.02
N GLU A 217 -2.43 -12.53 26.17
CA GLU A 217 -1.90 -13.11 27.42
C GLU A 217 -2.71 -14.34 27.86
N ALA A 218 -4.03 -14.29 27.72
CA ALA A 218 -4.90 -15.39 28.14
C ALA A 218 -4.91 -16.60 27.18
N HIS A 219 -4.52 -16.41 25.90
CA HIS A 219 -4.76 -17.43 24.85
C HIS A 219 -3.50 -17.85 24.09
N ILE A 220 -2.43 -17.07 24.14
CA ILE A 220 -1.20 -17.36 23.40
C ILE A 220 -0.14 -17.88 24.34
N PRO A 221 0.40 -19.09 24.13
CA PRO A 221 1.29 -19.75 25.07
C PRO A 221 2.66 -19.09 25.21
N ALA A 222 3.12 -18.32 24.22
CA ALA A 222 4.39 -17.61 24.27
C ALA A 222 4.29 -16.27 23.55
N ILE A 223 4.71 -15.19 24.21
CA ILE A 223 4.76 -13.84 23.65
C ILE A 223 6.17 -13.29 23.81
N LEU A 224 6.78 -12.82 22.74
CA LEU A 224 8.07 -12.17 22.70
C LEU A 224 7.89 -10.71 22.26
N GLU A 225 8.29 -9.76 23.10
CA GLU A 225 8.32 -8.34 22.78
C GLU A 225 9.70 -7.98 22.23
N CYS A 226 9.76 -7.48 20.99
CA CYS A 226 11.00 -7.12 20.29
C CYS A 226 11.18 -5.61 20.12
N TRP A 227 10.16 -4.81 20.39
CA TRP A 227 10.12 -3.38 20.04
C TRP A 227 10.41 -3.18 18.56
N PHE A 228 11.17 -2.16 18.21
CA PHE A 228 11.73 -1.99 16.86
C PHE A 228 13.14 -2.58 16.87
N PRO A 229 13.36 -3.76 16.27
CA PRO A 229 14.66 -4.42 16.19
C PRO A 229 15.63 -3.70 15.27
#